data_2295516ca0c21092cd369a560619173d
#
_entry.id   2295516ca0c21092cd369a560619173d
#
_cell.length_a   1.000
_cell.length_b   1.000
_cell.length_c   1.000
_cell.angle_alpha   90.00
_cell.angle_beta   90.00
_cell.angle_gamma   90.00
#
_symmetry.space_group_name_H-M   'P 1'
#
loop_
_entity.id
_entity.type
_entity.pdbx_description
1 polymer ?
#
loop_
_entity_poly.entity_id
_entity_poly.type
_entity_poly.pdbx_seq_one_letter_code
_entity_poly.pdbx_strand_id
1 'polypeptide(L)'
;GDSVVAPASHIALYTYAYSDSVSFQWFAPAGLTRGVVQNASGVGYLDAENEYVGVSLTQGNRDTMYQNKLNPIARFPAEGVVVFGQKSLHAGASALDRVNVARLTAYLRERFAVIARPYLFEPNDTNTRTNAKATFDGFLAGVMQTRGVTDFAVVCDESNNTAARIDANEFWIDVAIEPTKSAEFIYIPIRIVNTGELA
;
A
#
# COMPACT_ATOMS: atom_id res chain seq x y z
N GLY A 1 3.31 15.99 31.86
CA GLY A 1 3.28 16.64 30.55
C GLY A 1 1.84 16.80 30.09
N ASP A 2 1.54 17.91 29.46
CA ASP A 2 0.19 18.23 29.03
C ASP A 2 -0.18 17.34 27.83
N SER A 3 -1.41 16.85 27.81
CA SER A 3 -1.96 16.09 26.70
C SER A 3 -2.62 17.03 25.70
N VAL A 4 -2.40 16.78 24.41
CA VAL A 4 -3.00 17.54 23.30
C VAL A 4 -3.88 16.61 22.49
N VAL A 5 -5.07 17.10 22.11
CA VAL A 5 -5.94 16.38 21.17
C VAL A 5 -5.48 16.69 19.74
N ALA A 6 -5.02 15.66 19.03
CA ALA A 6 -4.57 15.77 17.65
C ALA A 6 -5.60 15.16 16.69
N PRO A 7 -5.83 15.75 15.51
CA PRO A 7 -6.73 15.17 14.49
C PRO A 7 -6.25 13.79 14.05
N ALA A 8 -7.19 12.88 13.76
CA ALA A 8 -6.88 11.53 13.25
C ALA A 8 -6.05 11.54 11.95
N SER A 9 -6.22 12.57 11.10
CA SER A 9 -5.42 12.75 9.88
C SER A 9 -3.93 12.98 10.18
N HIS A 10 -3.60 13.71 11.24
CA HIS A 10 -2.21 13.89 11.69
C HIS A 10 -1.60 12.55 12.08
N ILE A 11 -2.33 11.74 12.83
CA ILE A 11 -1.89 10.41 13.26
C ILE A 11 -1.71 9.47 12.06
N ALA A 12 -2.60 9.53 11.06
CA ALA A 12 -2.45 8.74 9.84
C ALA A 12 -1.17 9.11 9.07
N LEU A 13 -0.88 10.41 8.91
CA LEU A 13 0.36 10.87 8.26
C LEU A 13 1.61 10.43 9.03
N TYR A 14 1.58 10.55 10.35
CA TYR A 14 2.67 10.07 11.21
C TYR A 14 2.91 8.56 11.01
N THR A 15 1.83 7.76 11.01
CA THR A 15 1.91 6.30 10.81
C THR A 15 2.48 5.96 9.44
N TYR A 16 2.13 6.71 8.40
CA TYR A 16 2.70 6.52 7.06
C TYR A 16 4.20 6.83 7.04
N ALA A 17 4.61 7.96 7.62
CA ALA A 17 6.02 8.33 7.71
C ALA A 17 6.82 7.31 8.53
N TYR A 18 6.27 6.84 9.65
CA TYR A 18 6.89 5.78 10.45
C TYR A 18 7.01 4.47 9.64
N SER A 19 5.94 4.05 8.97
CA SER A 19 5.96 2.85 8.12
C SER A 19 7.07 2.93 7.06
N ASP A 20 7.28 4.10 6.46
CA ASP A 20 8.32 4.33 5.45
C ASP A 20 9.74 4.32 6.03
N SER A 21 9.88 4.68 7.29
CA SER A 21 11.18 4.65 7.97
C SER A 21 11.65 3.25 8.34
N VAL A 22 10.71 2.29 8.53
CA VAL A 22 11.00 0.92 8.97
C VAL A 22 10.76 -0.14 7.91
N SER A 23 10.10 0.24 6.79
CA SER A 23 9.77 -0.67 5.70
C SER A 23 9.60 0.11 4.38
N PHE A 24 9.17 -0.56 3.31
CA PHE A 24 8.91 0.08 2.03
C PHE A 24 7.50 0.68 1.97
N GLN A 25 7.29 1.66 1.08
CA GLN A 25 6.02 2.38 0.90
C GLN A 25 4.83 1.48 0.53
N TRP A 26 5.09 0.30 -0.01
CA TRP A 26 4.07 -0.70 -0.39
C TRP A 26 3.72 -1.69 0.70
N PHE A 27 4.26 -1.52 1.90
CA PHE A 27 3.75 -2.24 3.07
C PHE A 27 2.55 -1.51 3.66
N ALA A 28 1.61 -2.30 4.21
CA ALA A 28 0.44 -1.74 4.88
C ALA A 28 0.84 -0.88 6.09
N PRO A 29 0.52 0.43 6.12
CA PRO A 29 0.79 1.30 7.26
C PRO A 29 -0.28 1.13 8.34
N ALA A 30 -0.49 -0.09 8.78
CA ALA A 30 -1.52 -0.49 9.71
C ALA A 30 -1.12 -1.75 10.49
N GLY A 31 -1.89 -2.09 11.52
CA GLY A 31 -1.70 -3.27 12.33
C GLY A 31 -0.62 -3.12 13.40
N LEU A 32 -0.35 -4.20 14.12
CA LEU A 32 0.47 -4.17 15.34
C LEU A 32 1.97 -3.94 15.09
N THR A 33 2.42 -4.09 13.86
CA THR A 33 3.84 -3.89 13.50
C THR A 33 4.15 -2.47 13.06
N ARG A 34 3.31 -1.85 12.22
CA ARG A 34 3.56 -0.54 11.61
C ARG A 34 2.48 0.49 11.89
N GLY A 35 1.35 0.07 12.43
CA GLY A 35 0.22 0.94 12.78
C GLY A 35 0.21 1.46 14.21
N VAL A 36 1.20 1.08 15.04
CA VAL A 36 1.26 1.52 16.44
C VAL A 36 1.61 3.01 16.50
N VAL A 37 0.76 3.77 17.18
CA VAL A 37 0.93 5.22 17.36
C VAL A 37 1.70 5.47 18.67
N GLN A 38 2.89 5.97 18.54
CA GLN A 38 3.71 6.32 19.71
C GLN A 38 3.18 7.58 20.39
N ASN A 39 3.33 7.64 21.72
CA ASN A 39 2.93 8.78 22.55
C ASN A 39 1.43 9.13 22.52
N ALA A 40 0.56 8.21 22.11
CA ALA A 40 -0.87 8.36 22.18
C ALA A 40 -1.44 7.66 23.41
N SER A 41 -2.19 8.41 24.23
CA SER A 41 -2.80 7.89 25.47
C SER A 41 -4.19 7.30 25.24
N GLY A 42 -4.90 7.75 24.20
CA GLY A 42 -6.25 7.31 23.93
C GLY A 42 -6.79 7.77 22.56
N VAL A 43 -8.00 7.35 22.27
CA VAL A 43 -8.77 7.74 21.09
C VAL A 43 -10.11 8.29 21.56
N GLY A 44 -10.58 9.37 20.95
CA GLY A 44 -11.82 10.01 21.34
C GLY A 44 -12.20 11.15 20.41
N TYR A 45 -13.09 11.99 20.88
CA TYR A 45 -13.52 13.21 20.20
C TYR A 45 -13.69 14.36 21.20
N LEU A 46 -13.75 15.57 20.71
CA LEU A 46 -14.17 16.72 21.50
C LEU A 46 -15.68 16.87 21.36
N ASP A 47 -16.38 17.01 22.49
CA ASP A 47 -17.80 17.31 22.52
C ASP A 47 -18.10 18.78 22.20
N ALA A 48 -19.35 19.19 22.35
CA ALA A 48 -19.79 20.57 22.07
C ALA A 48 -19.18 21.61 23.02
N GLU A 49 -18.77 21.19 24.20
CA GLU A 49 -18.14 21.99 25.24
C GLU A 49 -16.59 21.98 25.12
N ASN A 50 -16.03 21.35 24.07
CA ASN A 50 -14.58 21.12 23.88
C ASN A 50 -13.93 20.21 24.93
N GLU A 51 -14.72 19.40 25.63
CA GLU A 51 -14.17 18.41 26.55
C GLU A 51 -13.84 17.11 25.82
N TYR A 52 -12.75 16.46 26.20
CA TYR A 52 -12.32 15.20 25.58
C TYR A 52 -13.15 14.03 26.08
N VAL A 53 -13.82 13.36 25.14
CA VAL A 53 -14.60 12.14 25.39
C VAL A 53 -13.85 10.94 24.80
N GLY A 54 -13.35 10.06 25.67
CA GLY A 54 -12.64 8.84 25.26
C GLY A 54 -13.59 7.81 24.66
N VAL A 55 -13.15 7.16 23.58
CA VAL A 55 -13.91 6.10 22.89
C VAL A 55 -13.13 4.78 22.94
N SER A 56 -13.83 3.72 23.31
CA SER A 56 -13.32 2.35 23.24
C SER A 56 -14.07 1.58 22.16
N LEU A 57 -13.36 1.20 21.10
CA LEU A 57 -13.94 0.47 19.97
C LEU A 57 -13.88 -1.05 20.24
N THR A 58 -15.02 -1.69 20.30
CA THR A 58 -15.13 -3.16 20.30
C THR A 58 -14.75 -3.72 18.94
N GLN A 59 -14.56 -5.04 18.84
CA GLN A 59 -14.30 -5.69 17.55
C GLN A 59 -15.43 -5.42 16.56
N GLY A 60 -16.69 -5.56 16.95
CA GLY A 60 -17.83 -5.31 16.08
C GLY A 60 -17.91 -3.86 15.57
N ASN A 61 -17.55 -2.87 16.43
CA ASN A 61 -17.46 -1.48 16.00
C ASN A 61 -16.37 -1.29 14.92
N ARG A 62 -15.18 -1.87 15.12
CA ARG A 62 -14.08 -1.81 14.14
C ARG A 62 -14.47 -2.47 12.82
N ASP A 63 -15.12 -3.63 12.87
CA ASP A 63 -15.58 -4.36 11.67
C ASP A 63 -16.60 -3.52 10.89
N THR A 64 -17.58 -2.90 11.58
CA THR A 64 -18.57 -2.01 10.97
C THR A 64 -17.91 -0.79 10.33
N MET A 65 -16.96 -0.14 11.00
CA MET A 65 -16.18 0.97 10.44
C MET A 65 -15.43 0.53 9.18
N TYR A 66 -14.75 -0.61 9.26
CA TYR A 66 -13.94 -1.11 8.17
C TYR A 66 -14.78 -1.52 6.95
N GLN A 67 -15.97 -2.09 7.15
CA GLN A 67 -16.92 -2.36 6.06
C GLN A 67 -17.33 -1.07 5.33
N ASN A 68 -17.48 0.04 6.07
CA ASN A 68 -17.83 1.36 5.54
C ASN A 68 -16.61 2.20 5.10
N LYS A 69 -15.46 1.57 4.86
CA LYS A 69 -14.20 2.20 4.40
C LYS A 69 -13.62 3.24 5.39
N LEU A 70 -13.97 3.14 6.65
CA LEU A 70 -13.35 3.89 7.73
C LEU A 70 -12.27 3.03 8.37
N ASN A 71 -11.03 3.48 8.32
CA ASN A 71 -9.91 2.79 8.95
C ASN A 71 -9.94 3.07 10.46
N PRO A 72 -10.23 2.07 11.32
CA PRO A 72 -10.34 2.33 12.74
C PRO A 72 -8.97 2.63 13.36
N ILE A 73 -8.94 3.62 14.26
CA ILE A 73 -7.84 3.85 15.20
C ILE A 73 -8.37 3.40 16.55
N ALA A 74 -7.77 2.38 17.14
CA ALA A 74 -8.30 1.76 18.35
C ALA A 74 -7.19 1.51 19.38
N ARG A 75 -7.56 1.47 20.65
CA ARG A 75 -6.65 1.09 21.73
C ARG A 75 -6.68 -0.40 21.94
N PHE A 76 -5.49 -1.02 21.89
CA PHE A 76 -5.27 -2.42 22.25
C PHE A 76 -4.57 -2.49 23.61
N PRO A 77 -4.92 -3.48 24.47
CA PRO A 77 -4.40 -3.52 25.84
C PRO A 77 -2.87 -3.63 25.96
N ALA A 78 -2.24 -4.37 25.05
CA ALA A 78 -0.79 -4.60 25.08
C ALA A 78 -0.02 -3.59 24.21
N GLU A 79 -0.59 -3.17 23.09
CA GLU A 79 0.10 -2.39 22.04
C GLU A 79 -0.20 -0.89 22.08
N GLY A 80 -1.20 -0.47 22.86
CA GLY A 80 -1.62 0.93 22.93
C GLY A 80 -2.55 1.33 21.79
N VAL A 81 -2.40 2.55 21.28
CA VAL A 81 -3.21 3.08 20.17
C VAL A 81 -2.63 2.60 18.84
N VAL A 82 -3.48 2.03 18.00
CA VAL A 82 -3.08 1.41 16.73
C VAL A 82 -4.01 1.85 15.61
N VAL A 83 -3.45 2.23 14.46
CA VAL A 83 -4.18 2.33 13.19
C VAL A 83 -4.42 0.90 12.69
N PHE A 84 -5.69 0.49 12.64
CA PHE A 84 -6.06 -0.91 12.38
C PHE A 84 -6.91 -1.06 11.12
N GLY A 85 -6.48 -0.43 10.03
CA GLY A 85 -7.12 -0.49 8.72
C GLY A 85 -6.31 0.22 7.66
N GLN A 86 -6.50 -0.19 6.40
CA GLN A 86 -5.80 0.37 5.25
C GLN A 86 -6.67 0.49 3.99
N LYS A 87 -7.98 0.58 4.14
CA LYS A 87 -8.87 0.82 3.00
C LYS A 87 -8.72 2.24 2.46
N SER A 88 -8.76 2.37 1.14
CA SER A 88 -8.92 3.65 0.45
C SER A 88 -10.40 3.95 0.20
N LEU A 89 -10.70 5.17 -0.23
CA LEU A 89 -12.07 5.56 -0.65
C LEU A 89 -12.37 5.16 -2.10
N HIS A 90 -11.51 4.39 -2.76
CA HIS A 90 -11.74 3.93 -4.13
C HIS A 90 -13.08 3.21 -4.26
N ALA A 91 -13.93 3.63 -5.20
CA ALA A 91 -15.33 3.19 -5.27
C ALA A 91 -15.50 1.76 -5.81
N GLY A 92 -14.61 1.32 -6.69
CA GLY A 92 -14.69 0.01 -7.36
C GLY A 92 -13.98 -1.11 -6.60
N ALA A 93 -14.34 -2.35 -6.92
CA ALA A 93 -13.56 -3.53 -6.52
C ALA A 93 -12.27 -3.58 -7.35
N SER A 94 -11.20 -3.09 -6.80
CA SER A 94 -9.88 -2.98 -7.43
C SER A 94 -8.79 -3.15 -6.39
N ALA A 95 -7.59 -3.51 -6.81
CA ALA A 95 -6.43 -3.53 -5.92
C ALA A 95 -6.13 -2.16 -5.31
N LEU A 96 -6.55 -1.06 -5.95
CA LEU A 96 -6.44 0.31 -5.45
C LEU A 96 -7.37 0.62 -4.26
N ASP A 97 -8.24 -0.30 -3.86
CA ASP A 97 -9.06 -0.16 -2.66
C ASP A 97 -8.24 -0.31 -1.36
N ARG A 98 -6.95 -0.57 -1.48
CA ARG A 98 -5.99 -0.66 -0.37
C ARG A 98 -4.91 0.42 -0.45
N VAL A 99 -4.59 1.02 0.69
CA VAL A 99 -3.61 2.11 0.80
C VAL A 99 -2.21 1.66 0.34
N ASN A 100 -1.78 0.46 0.71
CA ASN A 100 -0.48 -0.05 0.31
C ASN A 100 -0.32 -0.13 -1.22
N VAL A 101 -1.33 -0.60 -1.95
CA VAL A 101 -1.30 -0.68 -3.42
C VAL A 101 -1.39 0.71 -4.07
N ALA A 102 -2.22 1.60 -3.52
CA ALA A 102 -2.30 2.98 -4.01
C ALA A 102 -0.96 3.70 -3.87
N ARG A 103 -0.25 3.50 -2.74
CA ARG A 103 1.09 4.06 -2.50
C ARG A 103 2.15 3.44 -3.39
N LEU A 104 2.12 2.12 -3.59
CA LEU A 104 2.97 1.44 -4.58
C LEU A 104 2.79 2.05 -5.97
N THR A 105 1.55 2.23 -6.41
CA THR A 105 1.25 2.78 -7.74
C THR A 105 1.77 4.22 -7.89
N ALA A 106 1.62 5.06 -6.85
CA ALA A 106 2.15 6.41 -6.84
C ALA A 106 3.69 6.41 -6.93
N TYR A 107 4.36 5.57 -6.15
CA TYR A 107 5.81 5.39 -6.18
C TYR A 107 6.30 4.94 -7.57
N LEU A 108 5.66 3.93 -8.16
CA LEU A 108 6.05 3.41 -9.47
C LEU A 108 5.90 4.49 -10.56
N ARG A 109 4.81 5.27 -10.55
CA ARG A 109 4.62 6.38 -11.52
C ARG A 109 5.74 7.39 -11.46
N GLU A 110 6.15 7.79 -10.26
CA GLU A 110 7.25 8.74 -10.09
C GLU A 110 8.57 8.15 -10.59
N ARG A 111 8.87 6.90 -10.22
CA ARG A 111 10.09 6.23 -10.64
C ARG A 111 10.14 5.96 -12.13
N PHE A 112 9.06 5.52 -12.73
CA PHE A 112 8.97 5.31 -14.18
C PHE A 112 9.23 6.61 -14.95
N ALA A 113 8.68 7.74 -14.49
CA ALA A 113 8.94 9.03 -15.09
C ALA A 113 10.44 9.42 -15.06
N VAL A 114 11.16 9.06 -13.97
CA VAL A 114 12.61 9.28 -13.87
C VAL A 114 13.39 8.33 -14.76
N ILE A 115 13.05 7.03 -14.72
CA ILE A 115 13.72 5.97 -15.50
C ILE A 115 13.54 6.17 -17.01
N ALA A 116 12.38 6.70 -17.43
CA ALA A 116 12.09 6.95 -18.84
C ALA A 116 12.82 8.17 -19.43
N ARG A 117 13.25 9.15 -18.62
CA ARG A 117 13.88 10.39 -19.10
C ARG A 117 15.08 10.22 -20.05
N PRO A 118 16.01 9.28 -19.82
CA PRO A 118 17.15 9.09 -20.72
C PRO A 118 16.78 8.67 -22.14
N TYR A 119 15.57 8.14 -22.35
CA TYR A 119 15.09 7.70 -23.66
C TYR A 119 14.41 8.82 -24.46
N LEU A 120 14.22 10.02 -23.87
CA LEU A 120 13.73 11.18 -24.61
C LEU A 120 14.79 11.61 -25.63
N PHE A 121 14.34 11.80 -26.87
CA PHE A 121 15.16 12.17 -28.03
C PHE A 121 16.11 11.08 -28.53
N GLU A 122 16.08 9.87 -27.94
CA GLU A 122 16.80 8.73 -28.50
C GLU A 122 16.04 8.15 -29.72
N PRO A 123 16.75 7.53 -30.68
CA PRO A 123 16.12 6.85 -31.81
C PRO A 123 15.16 5.75 -31.33
N ASN A 124 13.95 5.67 -31.89
CA ASN A 124 13.02 4.60 -31.62
C ASN A 124 13.35 3.35 -32.44
N ASP A 125 14.46 2.70 -32.12
CA ASP A 125 14.94 1.47 -32.74
C ASP A 125 14.87 0.28 -31.79
N THR A 126 15.15 -0.92 -32.29
CA THR A 126 15.13 -2.17 -31.52
C THR A 126 16.12 -2.14 -30.37
N ASN A 127 17.30 -1.50 -30.52
CA ASN A 127 18.30 -1.43 -29.46
C ASN A 127 17.81 -0.55 -28.30
N THR A 128 17.27 0.63 -28.61
CA THR A 128 16.71 1.54 -27.58
C THR A 128 15.54 0.89 -26.85
N ARG A 129 14.63 0.21 -27.57
CA ARG A 129 13.52 -0.52 -26.96
C ARG A 129 13.97 -1.65 -26.06
N THR A 130 14.96 -2.44 -26.50
CA THR A 130 15.52 -3.54 -25.69
C THR A 130 16.20 -3.01 -24.42
N ASN A 131 16.95 -1.91 -24.51
CA ASN A 131 17.60 -1.29 -23.36
C ASN A 131 16.59 -0.70 -22.38
N ALA A 132 15.55 -0.04 -22.89
CA ALA A 132 14.46 0.49 -22.07
C ALA A 132 13.75 -0.65 -21.32
N LYS A 133 13.35 -1.70 -22.03
CA LYS A 133 12.75 -2.90 -21.42
C LYS A 133 13.63 -3.48 -20.32
N ALA A 134 14.90 -3.71 -20.58
CA ALA A 134 15.82 -4.28 -19.60
C ALA A 134 15.97 -3.40 -18.36
N THR A 135 15.95 -2.06 -18.52
CA THR A 135 16.01 -1.11 -17.39
C THR A 135 14.76 -1.19 -16.51
N PHE A 136 13.57 -1.25 -17.12
CA PHE A 136 12.31 -1.39 -16.39
C PHE A 136 12.19 -2.77 -15.74
N ASP A 137 12.58 -3.84 -16.44
CA ASP A 137 12.60 -5.20 -15.89
C ASP A 137 13.50 -5.28 -14.66
N GLY A 138 14.70 -4.71 -14.73
CA GLY A 138 15.66 -4.69 -13.61
C GLY A 138 15.11 -3.92 -12.39
N PHE A 139 14.46 -2.78 -12.62
CA PHE A 139 13.84 -2.01 -11.55
C PHE A 139 12.68 -2.77 -10.90
N LEU A 140 11.78 -3.34 -11.70
CA LEU A 140 10.63 -4.10 -11.19
C LEU A 140 11.03 -5.40 -10.50
N ALA A 141 12.10 -6.07 -10.95
CA ALA A 141 12.69 -7.20 -10.24
C ALA A 141 13.13 -6.81 -8.82
N GLY A 142 13.72 -5.62 -8.64
CA GLY A 142 14.03 -5.08 -7.31
C GLY A 142 12.80 -4.83 -6.44
N VAL A 143 11.72 -4.32 -7.02
CA VAL A 143 10.44 -4.14 -6.31
C VAL A 143 9.81 -5.49 -5.94
N MET A 144 9.92 -6.51 -6.79
CA MET A 144 9.47 -7.87 -6.52
C MET A 144 10.27 -8.52 -5.38
N GLN A 145 11.59 -8.41 -5.39
CA GLN A 145 12.45 -8.91 -4.31
C GLN A 145 12.11 -8.29 -2.96
N THR A 146 11.67 -7.03 -2.95
CA THR A 146 11.23 -6.31 -1.75
C THR A 146 9.74 -6.46 -1.48
N ARG A 147 9.08 -7.44 -2.11
CA ARG A 147 7.68 -7.84 -1.88
C ARG A 147 6.64 -6.77 -2.25
N GLY A 148 6.96 -5.89 -3.19
CA GLY A 148 6.03 -4.88 -3.68
C GLY A 148 5.04 -5.45 -4.69
N VAL A 149 5.52 -6.30 -5.58
CA VAL A 149 4.71 -7.02 -6.57
C VAL A 149 4.99 -8.52 -6.49
N THR A 150 4.02 -9.33 -6.88
CA THR A 150 4.16 -10.79 -6.99
C THR A 150 4.61 -11.20 -8.38
N ASP A 151 4.21 -10.43 -9.40
CA ASP A 151 4.63 -10.60 -10.78
C ASP A 151 4.53 -9.28 -11.55
N PHE A 152 5.21 -9.20 -12.69
CA PHE A 152 5.17 -8.05 -13.59
C PHE A 152 5.47 -8.45 -15.03
N ALA A 153 5.03 -7.63 -15.98
CA ALA A 153 5.38 -7.75 -17.38
C ALA A 153 5.69 -6.37 -17.96
N VAL A 154 6.75 -6.28 -18.75
CA VAL A 154 7.14 -5.07 -19.49
C VAL A 154 7.16 -5.39 -20.98
N VAL A 155 6.41 -4.61 -21.77
CA VAL A 155 6.40 -4.70 -23.23
C VAL A 155 6.95 -3.39 -23.79
N CYS A 156 8.01 -3.49 -24.57
CA CYS A 156 8.62 -2.39 -25.31
C CYS A 156 9.27 -2.96 -26.57
N ASP A 157 8.45 -3.28 -27.56
CA ASP A 157 8.85 -3.90 -28.81
C ASP A 157 7.99 -3.39 -29.99
N GLU A 158 8.03 -4.08 -31.14
CA GLU A 158 7.25 -3.71 -32.32
C GLU A 158 5.73 -3.84 -32.12
N SER A 159 5.27 -4.63 -31.15
CA SER A 159 3.84 -4.83 -30.90
C SER A 159 3.17 -3.59 -30.32
N ASN A 160 3.89 -2.84 -29.47
CA ASN A 160 3.39 -1.60 -28.89
C ASN A 160 4.06 -0.32 -29.44
N ASN A 161 5.18 -0.42 -30.17
CA ASN A 161 5.77 0.65 -30.94
C ASN A 161 5.55 0.41 -32.44
N THR A 162 4.31 0.60 -32.88
CA THR A 162 3.92 0.43 -34.29
C THR A 162 4.50 1.50 -35.16
N ALA A 163 4.58 1.27 -36.48
CA ALA A 163 5.08 2.27 -37.46
C ALA A 163 4.36 3.62 -37.29
N ALA A 164 3.03 3.63 -37.13
CA ALA A 164 2.26 4.85 -36.94
C ALA A 164 2.65 5.63 -35.65
N ARG A 165 2.99 4.93 -34.58
CA ARG A 165 3.48 5.57 -33.35
C ARG A 165 4.90 6.09 -33.50
N ILE A 166 5.76 5.37 -34.21
CA ILE A 166 7.12 5.82 -34.52
C ILE A 166 7.07 7.07 -35.41
N ASP A 167 6.22 7.09 -36.43
CA ASP A 167 6.00 8.25 -37.30
C ASP A 167 5.43 9.46 -36.55
N ALA A 168 4.69 9.23 -35.46
CA ALA A 168 4.20 10.25 -34.54
C ALA A 168 5.26 10.70 -33.50
N ASN A 169 6.48 10.17 -33.54
CA ASN A 169 7.56 10.38 -32.57
C ASN A 169 7.19 9.92 -31.15
N GLU A 170 6.39 8.87 -31.04
CA GLU A 170 5.99 8.28 -29.77
C GLU A 170 6.87 7.07 -29.42
N PHE A 171 7.22 6.94 -28.14
CA PHE A 171 7.92 5.79 -27.57
C PHE A 171 7.07 5.19 -26.46
N TRP A 172 6.65 3.96 -26.64
CA TRP A 172 5.71 3.28 -25.73
C TRP A 172 6.38 2.19 -24.92
N ILE A 173 6.17 2.24 -23.60
CA ILE A 173 6.55 1.21 -22.64
C ILE A 173 5.28 0.83 -21.87
N ASP A 174 4.79 -0.38 -22.07
CA ASP A 174 3.63 -0.90 -21.34
C ASP A 174 4.11 -1.72 -20.15
N VAL A 175 3.59 -1.41 -18.96
CA VAL A 175 3.93 -2.10 -17.72
C VAL A 175 2.66 -2.63 -17.07
N ALA A 176 2.61 -3.94 -16.88
CA ALA A 176 1.60 -4.61 -16.07
C ALA A 176 2.24 -5.11 -14.76
N ILE A 177 1.52 -4.98 -13.65
CA ILE A 177 1.98 -5.43 -12.34
C ILE A 177 0.88 -6.20 -11.60
N GLU A 178 1.28 -7.20 -10.84
CA GLU A 178 0.46 -7.85 -9.83
C GLU A 178 0.93 -7.42 -8.44
N PRO A 179 0.20 -6.51 -7.76
CA PRO A 179 0.64 -6.01 -6.46
C PRO A 179 0.48 -7.07 -5.37
N THR A 180 1.42 -7.12 -4.45
CA THR A 180 1.34 -8.00 -3.28
C THR A 180 0.19 -7.56 -2.38
N LYS A 181 -0.70 -8.51 -2.04
CA LYS A 181 -1.82 -8.28 -1.14
C LYS A 181 -1.42 -8.53 0.31
N SER A 182 -1.87 -7.66 1.21
CA SER A 182 -1.72 -7.87 2.66
C SER A 182 -2.83 -8.76 3.20
N ALA A 183 -2.48 -9.68 4.10
CA ALA A 183 -3.48 -10.46 4.84
C ALA A 183 -4.20 -9.55 5.84
N GLU A 184 -5.53 -9.53 5.79
CA GLU A 184 -6.39 -8.75 6.69
C GLU A 184 -7.24 -9.65 7.60
N PHE A 185 -7.47 -10.89 7.18
CA PHE A 185 -8.22 -11.89 7.91
C PHE A 185 -7.38 -13.16 8.06
N ILE A 186 -7.32 -13.67 9.28
CA ILE A 186 -6.62 -14.92 9.60
C ILE A 186 -7.65 -15.92 10.13
N TYR A 187 -7.80 -17.04 9.43
CA TYR A 187 -8.67 -18.13 9.85
C TYR A 187 -7.79 -19.28 10.36
N ILE A 188 -8.00 -19.69 11.60
CA ILE A 188 -7.27 -20.80 12.25
C ILE A 188 -8.26 -21.89 12.59
N PRO A 189 -8.55 -22.83 11.68
CA PRO A 189 -9.39 -23.97 12.00
C PRO A 189 -8.63 -24.94 12.93
N ILE A 190 -9.18 -25.19 14.11
CA ILE A 190 -8.65 -26.17 15.05
C ILE A 190 -9.51 -27.43 14.94
N ARG A 191 -8.89 -28.56 14.60
CA ARG A 191 -9.53 -29.87 14.64
C ARG A 191 -8.97 -30.68 15.81
N ILE A 192 -9.86 -31.19 16.65
CA ILE A 192 -9.50 -32.15 17.68
C ILE A 192 -9.66 -33.54 17.07
N VAL A 193 -8.61 -34.32 17.09
CA VAL A 193 -8.60 -35.72 16.59
C VAL A 193 -8.26 -36.64 17.74
N ASN A 194 -8.68 -37.91 17.64
CA ASN A 194 -8.38 -38.93 18.62
C ASN A 194 -6.90 -39.36 18.58
N THR A 195 -6.44 -39.99 19.60
CA THR A 195 -5.07 -40.54 19.66
C THR A 195 -4.80 -41.50 18.51
N GLY A 196 -3.81 -41.20 17.68
CA GLY A 196 -3.42 -41.99 16.51
C GLY A 196 -4.04 -41.56 15.18
N GLU A 197 -4.88 -40.52 15.15
CA GLU A 197 -5.50 -39.99 13.90
C GLU A 197 -4.73 -38.80 13.29
N LEU A 198 -3.61 -38.40 13.89
CA LEU A 198 -2.68 -37.44 13.29
C LEU A 198 -1.74 -38.19 12.33
N ALA A 199 -2.05 -38.20 11.06
CA ALA A 199 -1.16 -38.62 9.97
C ALA A 199 -0.76 -37.43 9.10
#